data_9776924252e30f678f8617bc8ba22bbf
#
_entry.id   9776924252e30f678f8617bc8ba22bbf
#
_cell.length_a   1.000
_cell.length_b   1.000
_cell.length_c   1.000
_cell.angle_alpha   90.00
_cell.angle_beta   90.00
_cell.angle_gamma   90.00
#
_symmetry.space_group_name_H-M   'P 1'
#
loop_
_entity.id
_entity.type
_entity.pdbx_description
1 polymer ?
#
loop_
_entity_poly.entity_id
_entity_poly.type
_entity_poly.pdbx_seq_one_letter_code
_entity_poly.pdbx_strand_id
1 'polypeptide(L)'
;RRQRLMCIRDSRKICDFAEIIPCSALRGKNTQDIIPSIFKYLPYGPMFYDEDTVTDQPQRQIAAEIIREKALHALDEEIPHGIAVAIDRMKKRPGRSNIIDIDATIICERNSHKGIIIGKQGAMLKKIGSNARYELERMLEAKVNLKLWVKVTKNWRDSDFLIKNFGYDKKEI
;
A
#
# COMPACT_ATOMS: atom_id res chain seq x y z
N ARG A 1 18.09 25.70 4.67
CA ARG A 1 17.86 26.54 3.47
C ARG A 1 18.83 26.20 2.31
N ARG A 2 20.14 26.02 2.53
CA ARG A 2 21.12 25.71 1.47
C ARG A 2 20.84 24.38 0.73
N GLN A 3 20.52 23.28 1.43
CA GLN A 3 20.21 21.99 0.82
C GLN A 3 19.01 22.04 -0.13
N ARG A 4 17.94 22.78 0.22
CA ARG A 4 16.76 22.93 -0.67
C ARG A 4 17.09 23.58 -2.00
N LEU A 5 17.92 24.61 -1.99
CA LEU A 5 18.35 25.31 -3.21
C LEU A 5 19.23 24.43 -4.09
N MET A 6 20.06 23.57 -3.49
CA MET A 6 20.86 22.58 -4.24
C MET A 6 19.99 21.56 -4.95
N CYS A 7 18.99 20.96 -4.26
CA CYS A 7 18.08 20.00 -4.88
C CYS A 7 17.30 20.61 -6.06
N ILE A 8 16.79 21.84 -5.93
CA ILE A 8 16.07 22.52 -7.03
C ILE A 8 16.99 22.75 -8.23
N ARG A 9 18.24 23.22 -7.99
CA ARG A 9 19.22 23.45 -9.04
C ARG A 9 19.64 22.17 -9.76
N ASP A 10 19.81 21.09 -9.01
CA ASP A 10 20.24 19.81 -9.57
C ASP A 10 19.11 19.14 -10.36
N SER A 11 17.86 19.22 -9.90
CA SER A 11 16.69 18.74 -10.64
C SER A 11 16.54 19.44 -12.00
N ARG A 12 16.75 20.74 -12.09
CA ARG A 12 16.72 21.50 -13.36
C ARG A 12 17.75 21.05 -14.39
N LYS A 13 18.82 20.38 -13.96
CA LYS A 13 19.84 19.85 -14.88
C LYS A 13 19.43 18.51 -15.50
N ILE A 14 18.48 17.81 -14.88
CA ILE A 14 18.03 16.48 -15.31
C ILE A 14 17.01 16.58 -16.42
N CYS A 15 16.07 17.52 -16.30
CA CYS A 15 14.96 17.71 -17.23
C CYS A 15 14.48 19.17 -17.19
N ASP A 16 13.91 19.63 -18.29
CA ASP A 16 13.20 20.93 -18.35
C ASP A 16 11.78 20.74 -17.79
N PHE A 17 11.68 20.78 -16.47
CA PHE A 17 10.39 20.66 -15.78
C PHE A 17 9.58 21.94 -15.96
N ALA A 18 8.29 21.78 -16.27
CA ALA A 18 7.34 22.89 -16.35
C ALA A 18 7.26 23.67 -15.01
N GLU A 19 7.31 22.97 -13.88
CA GLU A 19 7.31 23.56 -12.55
C GLU A 19 8.05 22.64 -11.54
N ILE A 20 8.72 23.22 -10.54
CA ILE A 20 9.36 22.50 -9.44
C ILE A 20 8.82 23.06 -8.13
N ILE A 21 8.08 22.26 -7.38
CA ILE A 21 7.42 22.64 -6.13
C ILE A 21 8.17 22.04 -4.94
N PRO A 22 8.91 22.83 -4.14
CA PRO A 22 9.54 22.32 -2.94
C PRO A 22 8.50 22.11 -1.85
N CYS A 23 8.16 20.86 -1.57
CA CYS A 23 7.18 20.49 -0.55
C CYS A 23 7.77 19.55 0.52
N SER A 24 7.03 19.35 1.59
CA SER A 24 7.28 18.34 2.62
C SER A 24 5.99 17.60 2.93
N ALA A 25 5.82 16.41 2.38
CA ALA A 25 4.63 15.59 2.62
C ALA A 25 4.42 15.30 4.11
N LEU A 26 5.50 14.90 4.82
CA LEU A 26 5.46 14.60 6.25
C LEU A 26 4.97 15.77 7.11
N ARG A 27 5.28 17.01 6.72
CA ARG A 27 4.94 18.23 7.48
C ARG A 27 3.79 19.02 6.87
N GLY A 28 3.20 18.56 5.78
CA GLY A 28 2.14 19.25 5.04
C GLY A 28 2.55 20.61 4.46
N LYS A 29 3.86 20.93 4.37
CA LYS A 29 4.32 22.23 3.85
C LYS A 29 4.28 22.24 2.33
N ASN A 30 3.61 23.23 1.76
CA ASN A 30 3.43 23.49 0.32
C ASN A 30 2.79 22.31 -0.43
N THR A 31 2.14 21.38 0.26
CA THR A 31 1.40 20.29 -0.38
C THR A 31 0.13 20.79 -1.05
N GLN A 32 -0.48 21.85 -0.52
CA GLN A 32 -1.63 22.52 -1.12
C GLN A 32 -1.33 23.18 -2.48
N ASP A 33 -0.06 23.47 -2.79
CA ASP A 33 0.33 24.12 -4.04
C ASP A 33 0.42 23.12 -5.21
N ILE A 34 0.47 21.80 -4.92
CA ILE A 34 0.66 20.74 -5.92
C ILE A 34 -0.55 20.68 -6.86
N ILE A 35 -1.77 20.57 -6.32
CA ILE A 35 -2.99 20.41 -7.11
C ILE A 35 -3.24 21.63 -8.01
N PRO A 36 -3.21 22.89 -7.52
CA PRO A 36 -3.37 24.06 -8.38
C PRO A 36 -2.30 24.14 -9.48
N SER A 37 -1.07 23.71 -9.21
CA SER A 37 -0.02 23.68 -10.22
C SER A 37 -0.30 22.64 -11.30
N ILE A 38 -0.78 21.46 -10.95
CA ILE A 38 -1.17 20.42 -11.92
C ILE A 38 -2.29 20.94 -12.82
N PHE A 39 -3.31 21.58 -12.25
CA PHE A 39 -4.45 22.11 -13.03
C PHE A 39 -4.06 23.12 -14.11
N LYS A 40 -2.94 23.84 -13.96
CA LYS A 40 -2.46 24.78 -15.01
C LYS A 40 -2.07 24.08 -16.31
N TYR A 41 -1.68 22.79 -16.21
CA TYR A 41 -1.13 22.02 -17.33
C TYR A 41 -2.10 20.95 -17.86
N LEU A 42 -3.21 20.72 -17.17
CA LEU A 42 -4.21 19.74 -17.62
C LEU A 42 -5.08 20.35 -18.73
N PRO A 43 -5.29 19.63 -19.85
CA PRO A 43 -6.24 20.03 -20.86
C PRO A 43 -7.67 19.89 -20.34
N TYR A 44 -8.59 20.69 -20.86
CA TYR A 44 -10.02 20.47 -20.65
C TYR A 44 -10.46 19.20 -21.36
N GLY A 45 -11.19 18.33 -20.67
CA GLY A 45 -11.66 17.05 -21.20
C GLY A 45 -12.88 16.54 -20.43
N PRO A 46 -13.52 15.47 -20.95
CA PRO A 46 -14.59 14.79 -20.20
C PRO A 46 -14.04 14.19 -18.91
N MET A 47 -14.90 14.03 -17.92
CA MET A 47 -14.58 13.30 -16.71
C MET A 47 -14.39 11.82 -17.06
N PHE A 48 -13.25 11.23 -16.68
CA PHE A 48 -12.94 9.81 -16.89
C PHE A 48 -13.50 8.94 -15.76
N TYR A 49 -13.74 9.53 -14.59
CA TYR A 49 -14.30 8.88 -13.41
C TYR A 49 -15.45 9.72 -12.86
N ASP A 50 -16.45 9.06 -12.29
CA ASP A 50 -17.54 9.75 -11.60
C ASP A 50 -17.02 10.45 -10.34
N GLU A 51 -17.68 11.52 -9.90
CA GLU A 51 -17.28 12.33 -8.73
C GLU A 51 -17.17 11.50 -7.44
N ASP A 52 -17.96 10.44 -7.33
CA ASP A 52 -17.98 9.53 -6.18
C ASP A 52 -16.93 8.41 -6.28
N THR A 53 -16.21 8.29 -7.40
CA THR A 53 -15.18 7.26 -7.59
C THR A 53 -13.90 7.64 -6.90
N VAL A 54 -13.65 7.08 -5.72
CA VAL A 54 -12.42 7.31 -4.92
C VAL A 54 -11.23 6.56 -5.52
N THR A 55 -11.46 5.37 -6.10
CA THR A 55 -10.44 4.51 -6.71
C THR A 55 -11.08 3.50 -7.65
N ASP A 56 -10.38 3.11 -8.70
CA ASP A 56 -10.71 2.03 -9.62
C ASP A 56 -10.19 0.66 -9.14
N GLN A 57 -9.41 0.66 -8.06
CA GLN A 57 -8.81 -0.55 -7.50
C GLN A 57 -9.88 -1.47 -6.89
N PRO A 58 -9.87 -2.78 -7.19
CA PRO A 58 -10.75 -3.74 -6.53
C PRO A 58 -10.58 -3.72 -5.00
N GLN A 59 -11.67 -3.77 -4.25
CA GLN A 59 -11.64 -3.79 -2.78
C GLN A 59 -10.64 -4.82 -2.20
N ARG A 60 -10.47 -5.93 -2.91
CA ARG A 60 -9.52 -6.98 -2.56
C ARG A 60 -8.07 -6.49 -2.61
N GLN A 61 -7.71 -5.67 -3.58
CA GLN A 61 -6.37 -5.11 -3.72
C GLN A 61 -6.10 -4.05 -2.65
N ILE A 62 -7.07 -3.18 -2.39
CA ILE A 62 -6.98 -2.20 -1.29
C ILE A 62 -6.82 -2.93 0.05
N ALA A 63 -7.55 -4.01 0.28
CA ALA A 63 -7.41 -4.81 1.49
C ALA A 63 -6.00 -5.42 1.63
N ALA A 64 -5.38 -5.89 0.54
CA ALA A 64 -4.02 -6.39 0.54
C ALA A 64 -3.02 -5.28 0.92
N GLU A 65 -3.17 -4.08 0.34
CA GLU A 65 -2.30 -2.94 0.62
C GLU A 65 -2.45 -2.43 2.07
N ILE A 66 -3.65 -2.41 2.64
CA ILE A 66 -3.86 -2.08 4.06
C ILE A 66 -3.09 -3.06 4.95
N ILE A 67 -3.19 -4.37 4.69
CA ILE A 67 -2.47 -5.38 5.46
C ILE A 67 -0.96 -5.19 5.30
N ARG A 68 -0.48 -4.92 4.08
CA ARG A 68 0.94 -4.68 3.78
C ARG A 68 1.46 -3.43 4.50
N GLU A 69 0.74 -2.34 4.47
CA GLU A 69 1.06 -1.10 5.19
C GLU A 69 1.22 -1.35 6.71
N LYS A 70 0.24 -2.05 7.33
CA LYS A 70 0.32 -2.33 8.77
C LYS A 70 1.45 -3.30 9.11
N ALA A 71 1.78 -4.22 8.20
CA ALA A 71 2.96 -5.08 8.36
C ALA A 71 4.26 -4.28 8.27
N LEU A 72 4.40 -3.39 7.28
CA LEU A 72 5.57 -2.52 7.14
C LEU A 72 5.77 -1.62 8.36
N HIS A 73 4.70 -0.96 8.84
CA HIS A 73 4.76 -0.11 10.04
C HIS A 73 5.12 -0.89 11.31
N ALA A 74 4.74 -2.15 11.41
CA ALA A 74 5.06 -2.97 12.59
C ALA A 74 6.48 -3.51 12.56
N LEU A 75 7.11 -3.61 11.38
CA LEU A 75 8.42 -4.22 11.14
C LEU A 75 9.56 -3.19 10.94
N ASP A 76 9.32 -1.95 11.19
CA ASP A 76 9.93 -0.64 10.92
C ASP A 76 11.43 -0.60 10.58
N GLU A 77 12.29 -1.49 11.04
CA GLU A 77 13.73 -1.45 10.76
C GLU A 77 14.29 -2.75 10.13
N GLU A 78 13.56 -3.85 10.20
CA GLU A 78 14.14 -5.17 9.93
C GLU A 78 13.80 -5.77 8.57
N ILE A 79 12.69 -5.35 7.90
CA ILE A 79 12.27 -5.89 6.59
C ILE A 79 11.59 -4.80 5.72
N PRO A 80 12.29 -3.72 5.33
CA PRO A 80 11.60 -2.56 4.74
C PRO A 80 10.93 -2.81 3.39
N HIS A 81 11.37 -3.78 2.57
CA HIS A 81 10.94 -3.85 1.15
C HIS A 81 10.72 -5.26 0.60
N GLY A 82 10.68 -6.30 1.44
CA GLY A 82 10.65 -7.70 1.00
C GLY A 82 9.37 -8.45 1.27
N ILE A 83 8.23 -7.77 1.48
CA ILE A 83 6.94 -8.42 1.71
C ILE A 83 5.91 -8.05 0.66
N ALA A 84 5.11 -9.03 0.27
CA ALA A 84 3.86 -8.87 -0.46
C ALA A 84 2.70 -9.46 0.34
N VAL A 85 1.48 -9.10 -0.01
CA VAL A 85 0.28 -9.66 0.60
C VAL A 85 -0.64 -10.18 -0.49
N ALA A 86 -1.04 -11.44 -0.38
CA ALA A 86 -2.06 -12.03 -1.22
C ALA A 86 -3.34 -12.24 -0.41
N ILE A 87 -4.47 -11.82 -0.95
CA ILE A 87 -5.77 -12.17 -0.40
C ILE A 87 -6.19 -13.52 -0.97
N ASP A 88 -6.18 -14.56 -0.17
CA ASP A 88 -6.57 -15.91 -0.60
C ASP A 88 -8.11 -16.01 -0.74
N ARG A 89 -8.82 -15.41 0.21
CA ARG A 89 -10.27 -15.40 0.24
C ARG A 89 -10.79 -14.09 0.82
N MET A 90 -11.85 -13.55 0.19
CA MET A 90 -12.63 -12.43 0.73
C MET A 90 -14.09 -12.66 0.38
N LYS A 91 -14.92 -12.96 1.40
CA LYS A 91 -16.33 -13.28 1.20
C LYS A 91 -17.20 -12.83 2.38
N LYS A 92 -18.39 -12.31 2.07
CA LYS A 92 -19.40 -12.03 3.08
C LYS A 92 -19.92 -13.36 3.66
N ARG A 93 -20.04 -13.43 4.98
CA ARG A 93 -20.48 -14.65 5.68
C ARG A 93 -21.98 -14.89 5.46
N PRO A 94 -22.38 -16.07 4.98
CA PRO A 94 -23.79 -16.40 4.81
C PRO A 94 -24.56 -16.28 6.14
N GLY A 95 -25.81 -15.80 6.07
CA GLY A 95 -26.72 -15.72 7.23
C GLY A 95 -26.39 -14.69 8.30
N ARG A 96 -25.27 -13.96 8.17
CA ARG A 96 -24.91 -12.84 9.05
C ARG A 96 -24.61 -11.61 8.20
N SER A 97 -25.46 -10.62 8.28
CA SER A 97 -25.56 -9.53 7.32
C SER A 97 -24.36 -8.61 7.24
N ASN A 98 -23.45 -8.59 8.21
CA ASN A 98 -22.38 -7.59 8.23
C ASN A 98 -21.02 -8.14 8.71
N ILE A 99 -20.68 -9.37 8.32
CA ILE A 99 -19.34 -9.95 8.60
C ILE A 99 -18.70 -10.40 7.30
N ILE A 100 -17.46 -9.97 7.06
CA ILE A 100 -16.64 -10.38 5.93
C ILE A 100 -15.50 -11.24 6.45
N ASP A 101 -15.38 -12.46 5.93
CA ASP A 101 -14.24 -13.34 6.17
C ASP A 101 -13.14 -13.02 5.17
N ILE A 102 -11.96 -12.67 5.68
CA ILE A 102 -10.76 -12.39 4.89
C ILE A 102 -9.65 -13.31 5.35
N ASP A 103 -9.16 -14.12 4.40
CA ASP A 103 -8.00 -14.96 4.55
C ASP A 103 -6.86 -14.36 3.70
N ALA A 104 -5.72 -14.04 4.31
CA ALA A 104 -4.60 -13.41 3.61
C ALA A 104 -3.26 -14.00 4.02
N THR A 105 -2.34 -14.03 3.07
CA THR A 105 -0.97 -14.53 3.26
C THR A 105 0.04 -13.42 3.06
N ILE A 106 0.85 -13.15 4.08
CA ILE A 106 2.03 -12.29 3.99
C ILE A 106 3.18 -13.13 3.43
N ILE A 107 3.75 -12.67 2.31
CA ILE A 107 4.81 -13.36 1.59
C ILE A 107 6.12 -12.66 1.87
N CYS A 108 7.14 -13.43 2.22
CA CYS A 108 8.51 -12.94 2.45
C CYS A 108 9.54 -13.84 1.75
N GLU A 109 10.77 -13.38 1.59
CA GLU A 109 11.79 -14.12 0.85
C GLU A 109 12.57 -15.13 1.67
N ARG A 110 12.72 -14.92 2.99
CA ARG A 110 13.61 -15.69 3.85
C ARG A 110 12.91 -16.22 5.10
N ASN A 111 13.38 -17.35 5.61
CA ASN A 111 12.86 -17.89 6.87
C ASN A 111 13.12 -16.99 8.08
N SER A 112 14.23 -16.23 8.09
CA SER A 112 14.51 -15.21 9.11
C SER A 112 13.41 -14.14 9.13
N HIS A 113 13.01 -13.65 7.96
CA HIS A 113 11.91 -12.69 7.83
C HIS A 113 10.58 -13.25 8.34
N LYS A 114 10.28 -14.52 8.02
CA LYS A 114 9.10 -15.21 8.54
C LYS A 114 9.07 -15.22 10.08
N GLY A 115 10.21 -15.52 10.71
CA GLY A 115 10.34 -15.51 12.17
C GLY A 115 10.04 -14.14 12.78
N ILE A 116 10.56 -13.07 12.16
CA ILE A 116 10.34 -11.68 12.60
C ILE A 116 8.87 -11.27 12.43
N ILE A 117 8.26 -11.58 11.26
CA ILE A 117 6.84 -11.26 10.98
C ILE A 117 5.89 -11.97 11.95
N ILE A 118 6.19 -13.22 12.31
CA ILE A 118 5.39 -13.95 13.30
C ILE A 118 5.64 -13.39 14.70
N GLY A 119 6.90 -13.14 15.03
CA GLY A 119 7.33 -12.68 16.36
C GLY A 119 7.22 -13.76 17.43
N LYS A 120 7.67 -13.41 18.64
CA LYS A 120 7.61 -14.32 19.80
C LYS A 120 6.15 -14.75 20.08
N GLN A 121 5.88 -16.04 20.02
CA GLN A 121 4.54 -16.63 20.23
C GLN A 121 3.43 -16.01 19.32
N GLY A 122 3.79 -15.50 18.14
CA GLY A 122 2.84 -14.89 17.22
C GLY A 122 2.44 -13.45 17.57
N ALA A 123 3.10 -12.80 18.52
CA ALA A 123 2.72 -11.49 19.02
C ALA A 123 2.77 -10.41 17.93
N MET A 124 3.78 -10.44 17.05
CA MET A 124 3.91 -9.46 15.96
C MET A 124 2.82 -9.66 14.92
N LEU A 125 2.57 -10.89 14.48
CA LEU A 125 1.50 -11.20 13.52
C LEU A 125 0.12 -10.81 14.08
N LYS A 126 -0.11 -11.02 15.37
CA LYS A 126 -1.34 -10.60 16.05
C LYS A 126 -1.49 -9.08 16.06
N LYS A 127 -0.40 -8.33 16.31
CA LYS A 127 -0.38 -6.85 16.27
C LYS A 127 -0.73 -6.35 14.87
N ILE A 128 -0.08 -6.91 13.84
CA ILE A 128 -0.36 -6.59 12.43
C ILE A 128 -1.83 -6.84 12.11
N GLY A 129 -2.33 -8.04 12.44
CA GLY A 129 -3.72 -8.43 12.17
C GLY A 129 -4.75 -7.54 12.89
N SER A 130 -4.48 -7.13 14.12
CA SER A 130 -5.39 -6.24 14.86
C SER A 130 -5.47 -4.85 14.24
N ASN A 131 -4.33 -4.28 13.85
CA ASN A 131 -4.28 -2.97 13.22
C ASN A 131 -4.90 -2.99 11.81
N ALA A 132 -4.59 -4.02 11.02
CA ALA A 132 -5.17 -4.20 9.70
C ALA A 132 -6.70 -4.40 9.77
N ARG A 133 -7.18 -5.22 10.70
CA ARG A 133 -8.63 -5.45 10.89
C ARG A 133 -9.37 -4.15 11.20
N TYR A 134 -8.83 -3.32 12.07
CA TYR A 134 -9.44 -2.02 12.42
C TYR A 134 -9.64 -1.15 11.17
N GLU A 135 -8.64 -1.04 10.32
CA GLU A 135 -8.70 -0.23 9.11
C GLU A 135 -9.62 -0.85 8.04
N LEU A 136 -9.58 -2.18 7.89
CA LEU A 136 -10.47 -2.93 6.99
C LEU A 136 -11.93 -2.80 7.40
N GLU A 137 -12.26 -2.83 8.70
CA GLU A 137 -13.62 -2.63 9.20
C GLU A 137 -14.14 -1.22 8.86
N ARG A 138 -13.27 -0.20 8.90
CA ARG A 138 -13.62 1.17 8.49
C ARG A 138 -13.87 1.28 6.99
N MET A 139 -12.97 0.72 6.19
CA MET A 139 -13.06 0.77 4.72
C MET A 139 -14.29 0.01 4.20
N LEU A 140 -14.59 -1.15 4.78
CA LEU A 140 -15.66 -2.04 4.30
C LEU A 140 -17.01 -1.77 4.98
N GLU A 141 -17.06 -0.87 5.95
CA GLU A 141 -18.24 -0.58 6.78
C GLU A 141 -18.89 -1.86 7.34
N ALA A 142 -18.06 -2.87 7.65
CA ALA A 142 -18.47 -4.21 8.05
C ALA A 142 -17.55 -4.77 9.12
N LYS A 143 -18.02 -5.73 9.93
CA LYS A 143 -17.14 -6.50 10.79
C LYS A 143 -16.25 -7.42 9.97
N VAL A 144 -14.97 -7.52 10.34
CA VAL A 144 -13.98 -8.31 9.61
C VAL A 144 -13.44 -9.43 10.50
N ASN A 145 -13.54 -10.67 10.00
CA ASN A 145 -12.84 -11.81 10.55
C ASN A 145 -11.57 -12.05 9.71
N LEU A 146 -10.47 -11.44 10.13
CA LEU A 146 -9.18 -11.52 9.44
C LEU A 146 -8.37 -12.69 9.94
N LYS A 147 -7.91 -13.56 9.04
CA LYS A 147 -6.92 -14.60 9.29
C LYS A 147 -5.67 -14.32 8.46
N LEU A 148 -4.50 -14.33 9.12
CA LEU A 148 -3.22 -14.07 8.50
C LEU A 148 -2.31 -15.28 8.58
N TRP A 149 -1.66 -15.59 7.47
CA TRP A 149 -0.57 -16.56 7.37
C TRP A 149 0.71 -15.91 6.90
N VAL A 150 1.84 -16.56 7.11
CA VAL A 150 3.15 -16.12 6.61
C VAL A 150 3.78 -17.24 5.80
N LYS A 151 4.08 -16.95 4.53
CA LYS A 151 4.70 -17.88 3.58
C LYS A 151 6.05 -17.36 3.12
N VAL A 152 7.03 -18.26 3.02
CA VAL A 152 8.31 -17.94 2.39
C VAL A 152 8.24 -18.33 0.91
N THR A 153 8.52 -17.38 0.05
CA THR A 153 8.65 -17.61 -1.39
C THR A 153 9.94 -16.94 -1.85
N LYS A 154 10.95 -17.75 -2.16
CA LYS A 154 12.26 -17.25 -2.58
C LYS A 154 12.15 -16.55 -3.92
N ASN A 155 12.87 -15.42 -4.07
CA ASN A 155 13.00 -14.65 -5.31
C ASN A 155 11.66 -14.28 -5.95
N TRP A 156 10.60 -14.07 -5.13
CA TRP A 156 9.29 -13.73 -5.66
C TRP A 156 9.29 -12.40 -6.45
N ARG A 157 10.20 -11.48 -6.10
CA ARG A 157 10.36 -10.18 -6.79
C ARG A 157 10.98 -10.29 -8.18
N ASP A 158 11.68 -11.39 -8.46
CA ASP A 158 12.31 -11.62 -9.76
C ASP A 158 11.37 -12.37 -10.73
N SER A 159 10.21 -12.84 -10.26
CA SER A 159 9.23 -13.57 -11.03
C SER A 159 8.07 -12.66 -11.44
N ASP A 160 7.98 -12.32 -12.72
CA ASP A 160 6.89 -11.52 -13.28
C ASP A 160 5.51 -12.16 -13.02
N PHE A 161 5.45 -13.48 -13.05
CA PHE A 161 4.22 -14.23 -12.73
C PHE A 161 3.77 -14.03 -11.27
N LEU A 162 4.71 -14.09 -10.31
CA LEU A 162 4.39 -13.90 -8.90
C LEU A 162 4.06 -12.44 -8.58
N ILE A 163 4.80 -11.49 -9.16
CA ILE A 163 4.54 -10.06 -9.05
C ILE A 163 3.11 -9.76 -9.48
N LYS A 164 2.71 -10.24 -10.67
CA LYS A 164 1.36 -10.04 -11.20
C LYS A 164 0.29 -10.71 -10.34
N ASN A 165 0.54 -11.93 -9.84
CA ASN A 165 -0.40 -12.63 -8.96
C ASN A 165 -0.59 -11.94 -7.60
N PHE A 166 0.38 -11.16 -7.16
CA PHE A 166 0.30 -10.38 -5.91
C PHE A 166 -0.29 -8.97 -6.13
N GLY A 167 -0.75 -8.68 -7.36
CA GLY A 167 -1.40 -7.41 -7.68
C GLY A 167 -0.44 -6.29 -8.10
N TYR A 168 0.83 -6.59 -8.34
CA TYR A 168 1.81 -5.62 -8.84
C TYR A 168 2.00 -5.83 -10.35
N ASP A 169 1.54 -4.92 -11.19
CA ASP A 169 1.85 -4.97 -12.63
C ASP A 169 3.01 -4.02 -12.93
N LYS A 170 4.09 -4.55 -13.56
CA LYS A 170 5.25 -3.74 -14.00
C LYS A 170 4.90 -2.69 -15.07
N LYS A 171 3.71 -2.76 -15.65
CA LYS A 171 3.25 -1.80 -16.66
C LYS A 171 2.61 -0.55 -16.05
N GLU A 172 2.35 -0.56 -14.73
CA GLU A 172 1.69 0.51 -14.00
C GLU A 172 2.63 1.27 -13.04
N ILE A 173 3.95 0.94 -13.06
CA ILE A 173 4.99 1.62 -12.24
C ILE A 173 5.87 2.50 -13.12
#